data_92bb1836b44852cc74fa99bd70d205e8
#
_entry.id   92bb1836b44852cc74fa99bd70d205e8
#
_cell.length_a   1.000
_cell.length_b   1.000
_cell.length_c   1.000
_cell.angle_alpha   90.00
_cell.angle_beta   90.00
_cell.angle_gamma   90.00
#
_symmetry.space_group_name_H-M   'P 1'
#
loop_
_entity.id
_entity.type
_entity.pdbx_description
1 polymer ?
#
loop_
_entity_poly.entity_id
_entity_poly.type
_entity_poly.pdbx_seq_one_letter_code
_entity_poly.pdbx_strand_id
1 'polypeptide(L)'
;MVRRIVIKFGGALITKKDEECIANVEIIRNLCSIVHDITQHGIQVIVIHGAGSFGHLKAKRWRLNEGHIQGLEVVDSACQSQTEAVEQVRSDMLALNSIVVSELEKFDLKVQSHPPHAWARNLGPNFDGSLDAFAANNSNLVHVSFGDVVDVDGDARFGILSGDDLVARISLELPDIESLIFAMGGVDGLLRVPPHVAQDNDLIEEWSPEVDYEGLHQSDIDVTGGIGLKINRGHLVAQSGVSVHLVNGEHPSRILSLVTGEAWRGTTILP
;
A
#
# COMPACT_ATOMS: atom_id res chain seq x y z
N MET A 1 -18.11 5.38 18.92
CA MET A 1 -17.71 5.24 17.50
C MET A 1 -16.75 4.06 17.44
N VAL A 2 -16.76 3.29 16.35
CA VAL A 2 -15.82 2.17 16.18
C VAL A 2 -14.46 2.76 15.80
N ARG A 3 -13.41 2.36 16.49
CA ARG A 3 -12.02 2.70 16.16
C ARG A 3 -11.68 2.18 14.77
N ARG A 4 -10.92 2.92 13.99
CA ARG A 4 -10.53 2.55 12.63
C ARG A 4 -9.02 2.64 12.46
N ILE A 5 -8.46 1.69 11.72
CA ILE A 5 -7.07 1.73 11.31
C ILE A 5 -6.94 1.48 9.81
N VAL A 6 -5.90 2.05 9.21
CA VAL A 6 -5.52 1.79 7.82
C VAL A 6 -4.24 0.96 7.83
N ILE A 7 -4.25 -0.17 7.13
CA ILE A 7 -3.06 -1.01 6.98
C ILE A 7 -2.70 -1.09 5.50
N LYS A 8 -1.48 -0.68 5.16
CA LYS A 8 -0.95 -0.88 3.81
C LYS A 8 -0.13 -2.15 3.73
N PHE A 9 -0.55 -3.12 2.95
CA PHE A 9 0.27 -4.27 2.58
C PHE A 9 1.23 -3.86 1.46
N GLY A 10 2.53 -3.87 1.73
CA GLY A 10 3.55 -3.53 0.74
C GLY A 10 3.52 -4.49 -0.47
N GLY A 11 3.58 -3.96 -1.69
CA GLY A 11 3.55 -4.80 -2.90
C GLY A 11 4.69 -5.82 -2.94
N ALA A 12 5.90 -5.40 -2.60
CA ALA A 12 7.07 -6.30 -2.53
C ALA A 12 6.99 -7.34 -1.40
N LEU A 13 6.14 -7.12 -0.38
CA LEU A 13 5.88 -8.07 0.69
C LEU A 13 4.93 -9.19 0.22
N ILE A 14 3.84 -8.81 -0.46
CA ILE A 14 2.75 -9.72 -0.82
C ILE A 14 2.90 -10.37 -2.20
N THR A 15 3.97 -10.03 -2.95
CA THR A 15 4.27 -10.65 -4.25
C THR A 15 5.73 -11.06 -4.34
N LYS A 16 6.05 -11.98 -5.24
CA LYS A 16 7.43 -12.32 -5.55
C LYS A 16 8.02 -11.29 -6.49
N LYS A 17 9.14 -10.70 -6.11
CA LYS A 17 9.73 -9.52 -6.76
C LYS A 17 10.15 -9.75 -8.22
N ASP A 18 10.69 -10.94 -8.50
CA ASP A 18 11.33 -11.26 -9.78
C ASP A 18 10.43 -12.13 -10.70
N GLU A 19 9.22 -12.45 -10.26
CA GLU A 19 8.26 -13.29 -10.99
C GLU A 19 6.98 -12.49 -11.27
N GLU A 20 6.69 -12.27 -12.55
CA GLU A 20 5.50 -11.49 -12.97
C GLU A 20 4.19 -12.18 -12.50
N CYS A 21 3.32 -11.42 -11.85
CA CYS A 21 2.00 -11.86 -11.38
C CYS A 21 2.01 -13.07 -10.42
N ILE A 22 3.03 -13.20 -9.60
CA ILE A 22 3.08 -14.25 -8.57
C ILE A 22 2.87 -13.65 -7.17
N ALA A 23 1.76 -14.04 -6.53
CA ALA A 23 1.44 -13.64 -5.16
C ALA A 23 2.17 -14.50 -4.12
N ASN A 24 2.58 -13.89 -3.02
CA ASN A 24 3.05 -14.59 -1.82
C ASN A 24 1.85 -14.91 -0.91
N VAL A 25 1.10 -15.96 -1.28
CA VAL A 25 -0.18 -16.30 -0.64
C VAL A 25 -0.02 -16.59 0.84
N GLU A 26 1.11 -17.15 1.28
CA GLU A 26 1.37 -17.42 2.69
C GLU A 26 1.47 -16.14 3.51
N ILE A 27 2.23 -15.16 3.03
CA ILE A 27 2.33 -13.83 3.67
C ILE A 27 0.97 -13.12 3.67
N ILE A 28 0.22 -13.16 2.56
CA ILE A 28 -1.12 -12.57 2.48
C ILE A 28 -2.02 -13.21 3.55
N ARG A 29 -2.03 -14.54 3.66
CA ARG A 29 -2.83 -15.25 4.66
C ARG A 29 -2.48 -14.85 6.09
N ASN A 30 -1.20 -14.76 6.40
CA ASN A 30 -0.72 -14.37 7.73
C ASN A 30 -1.13 -12.92 8.07
N LEU A 31 -1.04 -12.00 7.12
CA LEU A 31 -1.55 -10.63 7.28
C LEU A 31 -3.07 -10.59 7.46
N CYS A 32 -3.82 -11.39 6.69
CA CYS A 32 -5.28 -11.48 6.81
C CYS A 32 -5.71 -12.08 8.16
N SER A 33 -4.97 -13.05 8.71
CA SER A 33 -5.19 -13.53 10.07
C SER A 33 -5.08 -12.42 11.11
N ILE A 34 -4.07 -11.56 10.99
CA ILE A 34 -3.91 -10.42 11.90
C ILE A 34 -5.03 -9.38 11.72
N VAL A 35 -5.48 -9.13 10.48
CA VAL A 35 -6.67 -8.29 10.25
C VAL A 35 -7.87 -8.85 10.98
N HIS A 36 -8.11 -10.17 10.90
CA HIS A 36 -9.18 -10.84 11.66
C HIS A 36 -9.02 -10.60 13.16
N ASP A 37 -7.83 -10.88 13.72
CA ASP A 37 -7.59 -10.72 15.16
C ASP A 37 -7.86 -9.28 15.63
N ILE A 38 -7.43 -8.29 14.84
CA ILE A 38 -7.69 -6.86 15.12
C ILE A 38 -9.20 -6.58 15.12
N THR A 39 -9.97 -7.16 14.19
CA THR A 39 -11.44 -6.96 14.18
C THR A 39 -12.13 -7.55 15.39
N GLN A 40 -11.59 -8.62 16.00
CA GLN A 40 -12.09 -9.19 17.24
C GLN A 40 -11.93 -8.23 18.44
N HIS A 41 -11.03 -7.25 18.35
CA HIS A 41 -10.92 -6.15 19.33
C HIS A 41 -11.90 -4.99 19.06
N GLY A 42 -12.86 -5.16 18.15
CA GLY A 42 -13.85 -4.15 17.80
C GLY A 42 -13.31 -2.99 16.96
N ILE A 43 -12.18 -3.18 16.29
CA ILE A 43 -11.51 -2.18 15.44
C ILE A 43 -11.83 -2.47 13.98
N GLN A 44 -12.29 -1.48 13.22
CA GLN A 44 -12.45 -1.61 11.78
C GLN A 44 -11.10 -1.46 11.07
N VAL A 45 -10.84 -2.32 10.10
CA VAL A 45 -9.61 -2.28 9.29
C VAL A 45 -9.94 -1.89 7.85
N ILE A 46 -9.17 -0.93 7.33
CA ILE A 46 -9.11 -0.61 5.90
C ILE A 46 -7.78 -1.13 5.38
N VAL A 47 -7.81 -2.02 4.41
CA VAL A 47 -6.62 -2.61 3.80
C VAL A 47 -6.36 -1.95 2.46
N ILE A 48 -5.15 -1.42 2.26
CA ILE A 48 -4.68 -0.94 0.96
C ILE A 48 -3.46 -1.77 0.57
N HIS A 49 -3.48 -2.43 -0.58
CA HIS A 49 -2.31 -3.18 -1.00
C HIS A 49 -1.55 -2.53 -2.16
N GLY A 50 -0.25 -2.75 -2.21
CA GLY A 50 0.60 -2.32 -3.32
C GLY A 50 0.51 -3.27 -4.51
N ALA A 51 1.06 -2.84 -5.63
CA ALA A 51 0.99 -3.58 -6.89
C ALA A 51 2.00 -4.74 -6.96
N GLY A 52 3.19 -4.57 -6.40
CA GLY A 52 4.26 -5.55 -6.51
C GLY A 52 4.51 -6.00 -7.95
N SER A 53 4.72 -7.29 -8.16
CA SER A 53 4.99 -7.86 -9.49
C SER A 53 3.78 -7.90 -10.43
N PHE A 54 2.56 -7.63 -9.93
CA PHE A 54 1.35 -7.55 -10.77
C PHE A 54 1.24 -6.23 -11.53
N GLY A 55 1.81 -5.14 -11.02
CA GLY A 55 1.72 -3.83 -11.66
C GLY A 55 3.05 -3.24 -12.09
N HIS A 56 4.09 -3.28 -11.23
CA HIS A 56 5.31 -2.48 -11.44
C HIS A 56 6.09 -2.86 -12.70
N LEU A 57 6.27 -4.14 -13.00
CA LEU A 57 7.09 -4.57 -14.13
C LEU A 57 6.50 -4.10 -15.46
N LYS A 58 5.20 -4.31 -15.66
CA LYS A 58 4.48 -3.90 -16.86
C LYS A 58 4.36 -2.38 -16.94
N ALA A 59 4.03 -1.72 -15.81
CA ALA A 59 3.96 -0.27 -15.74
C ALA A 59 5.29 0.41 -16.10
N LYS A 60 6.41 -0.14 -15.64
CA LYS A 60 7.76 0.34 -16.00
C LYS A 60 8.05 0.13 -17.48
N ARG A 61 7.80 -1.07 -18.00
CA ARG A 61 8.03 -1.42 -19.40
C ARG A 61 7.28 -0.47 -20.35
N TRP A 62 6.02 -0.16 -20.02
CA TRP A 62 5.15 0.69 -20.80
C TRP A 62 5.15 2.17 -20.39
N ARG A 63 6.02 2.56 -19.44
CA ARG A 63 6.17 3.93 -18.93
C ARG A 63 4.83 4.57 -18.50
N LEU A 64 3.96 3.78 -17.86
CA LEU A 64 2.60 4.22 -17.51
C LEU A 64 2.58 5.35 -16.47
N ASN A 65 3.65 5.50 -15.70
CA ASN A 65 3.83 6.63 -14.78
C ASN A 65 4.05 7.98 -15.47
N GLU A 66 4.39 7.97 -16.77
CA GLU A 66 4.59 9.19 -17.56
C GLU A 66 3.34 9.60 -18.34
N GLY A 67 2.25 8.83 -18.21
CA GLY A 67 1.02 9.05 -18.95
C GLY A 67 1.12 8.62 -20.42
N HIS A 68 0.23 9.14 -21.26
CA HIS A 68 0.16 8.80 -22.66
C HIS A 68 1.35 9.40 -23.45
N ILE A 69 2.10 8.54 -24.11
CA ILE A 69 3.22 8.91 -24.97
C ILE A 69 2.86 8.57 -26.41
N GLN A 70 2.73 9.59 -27.25
CA GLN A 70 2.42 9.40 -28.65
C GLN A 70 3.58 8.68 -29.38
N GLY A 71 3.24 7.59 -30.10
CA GLY A 71 4.23 6.84 -30.88
C GLY A 71 5.21 6.02 -30.07
N LEU A 72 4.91 5.74 -28.80
CA LEU A 72 5.73 4.84 -27.98
C LEU A 72 5.76 3.43 -28.59
N GLU A 73 6.96 2.97 -28.92
CA GLU A 73 7.22 1.61 -29.38
C GLU A 73 7.84 0.79 -28.24
N VAL A 74 7.21 -0.32 -27.86
CA VAL A 74 7.69 -1.26 -26.86
C VAL A 74 7.63 -2.67 -27.43
N VAL A 75 8.69 -3.44 -27.23
CA VAL A 75 8.68 -4.87 -27.58
C VAL A 75 8.07 -5.63 -26.43
N ASP A 76 6.82 -6.02 -26.61
CA ASP A 76 6.06 -6.82 -25.64
C ASP A 76 5.16 -7.80 -26.39
N SER A 77 5.17 -9.06 -25.99
CA SER A 77 4.33 -10.10 -26.61
C SER A 77 2.88 -10.09 -26.12
N ALA A 78 2.63 -9.45 -24.96
CA ALA A 78 1.33 -9.43 -24.31
C ALA A 78 0.50 -8.19 -24.66
N CYS A 79 1.14 -7.04 -24.92
CA CYS A 79 0.47 -5.78 -25.23
C CYS A 79 1.11 -5.12 -26.45
N GLN A 80 0.26 -4.48 -27.30
CA GLN A 80 0.70 -3.79 -28.50
C GLN A 80 0.62 -2.26 -28.38
N SER A 81 0.02 -1.75 -27.28
CA SER A 81 -0.15 -0.33 -27.01
C SER A 81 -0.16 -0.03 -25.52
N GLN A 82 0.09 1.25 -25.17
CA GLN A 82 -0.08 1.68 -23.77
C GLN A 82 -1.51 1.48 -23.27
N THR A 83 -2.52 1.63 -24.11
CA THR A 83 -3.92 1.40 -23.74
C THR A 83 -4.14 -0.06 -23.33
N GLU A 84 -3.67 -1.02 -24.13
CA GLU A 84 -3.73 -2.44 -23.76
C GLU A 84 -2.92 -2.74 -22.49
N ALA A 85 -1.77 -2.11 -22.32
CA ALA A 85 -0.97 -2.28 -21.10
C ALA A 85 -1.68 -1.73 -19.85
N VAL A 86 -2.41 -0.62 -19.97
CA VAL A 86 -3.26 -0.07 -18.89
C VAL A 86 -4.34 -1.06 -18.50
N GLU A 87 -5.10 -1.58 -19.48
CA GLU A 87 -6.16 -2.57 -19.25
C GLU A 87 -5.61 -3.86 -18.61
N GLN A 88 -4.45 -4.31 -19.09
CA GLN A 88 -3.82 -5.51 -18.53
C GLN A 88 -3.33 -5.29 -17.09
N VAL A 89 -2.72 -4.13 -16.76
CA VAL A 89 -2.33 -3.82 -15.37
C VAL A 89 -3.55 -3.75 -14.48
N ARG A 90 -4.64 -3.12 -14.89
CA ARG A 90 -5.91 -3.10 -14.13
C ARG A 90 -6.43 -4.53 -13.89
N SER A 91 -6.41 -5.38 -14.91
CA SER A 91 -6.80 -6.79 -14.80
C SER A 91 -5.91 -7.57 -13.84
N ASP A 92 -4.59 -7.41 -13.94
CA ASP A 92 -3.63 -8.07 -13.07
C ASP A 92 -3.81 -7.61 -11.60
N MET A 93 -4.06 -6.32 -11.39
CA MET A 93 -4.35 -5.77 -10.05
C MET A 93 -5.66 -6.31 -9.46
N LEU A 94 -6.70 -6.49 -10.27
CA LEU A 94 -7.94 -7.16 -9.84
C LEU A 94 -7.68 -8.63 -9.48
N ALA A 95 -6.80 -9.32 -10.19
CA ALA A 95 -6.41 -10.69 -9.86
C ALA A 95 -5.69 -10.77 -8.50
N LEU A 96 -4.72 -9.88 -8.23
CA LEU A 96 -4.08 -9.80 -6.93
C LEU A 96 -5.08 -9.45 -5.82
N ASN A 97 -5.95 -8.46 -6.07
CA ASN A 97 -6.99 -8.06 -5.13
C ASN A 97 -7.94 -9.24 -4.80
N SER A 98 -8.31 -10.05 -5.79
CA SER A 98 -9.15 -11.23 -5.58
C SER A 98 -8.49 -12.25 -4.65
N ILE A 99 -7.17 -12.40 -4.70
CA ILE A 99 -6.42 -13.26 -3.78
C ILE A 99 -6.50 -12.68 -2.35
N VAL A 100 -6.27 -11.38 -2.18
CA VAL A 100 -6.35 -10.73 -0.85
C VAL A 100 -7.75 -10.84 -0.27
N VAL A 101 -8.78 -10.55 -1.07
CA VAL A 101 -10.20 -10.68 -0.67
C VAL A 101 -10.52 -12.12 -0.25
N SER A 102 -10.15 -13.10 -1.08
CA SER A 102 -10.40 -14.51 -0.79
C SER A 102 -9.70 -14.98 0.50
N GLU A 103 -8.50 -14.50 0.80
CA GLU A 103 -7.82 -14.84 2.06
C GLU A 103 -8.48 -14.17 3.27
N LEU A 104 -9.01 -12.94 3.17
CA LEU A 104 -9.80 -12.29 4.22
C LEU A 104 -11.12 -13.03 4.47
N GLU A 105 -11.82 -13.44 3.43
CA GLU A 105 -13.10 -14.15 3.52
C GLU A 105 -12.97 -15.52 4.19
N LYS A 106 -11.80 -16.18 4.12
CA LYS A 106 -11.52 -17.43 4.86
C LYS A 106 -11.55 -17.28 6.38
N PHE A 107 -11.46 -16.06 6.88
CA PHE A 107 -11.59 -15.71 8.30
C PHE A 107 -12.99 -15.16 8.64
N ASP A 108 -14.01 -15.45 7.82
CA ASP A 108 -15.39 -15.01 8.00
C ASP A 108 -15.58 -13.48 8.06
N LEU A 109 -14.62 -12.72 7.50
CA LEU A 109 -14.71 -11.28 7.36
C LEU A 109 -15.60 -10.91 6.16
N LYS A 110 -16.44 -9.89 6.33
CA LYS A 110 -17.12 -9.26 5.20
C LYS A 110 -16.14 -8.33 4.51
N VAL A 111 -15.99 -8.45 3.20
CA VAL A 111 -15.04 -7.65 2.45
C VAL A 111 -15.77 -6.83 1.39
N GLN A 112 -15.42 -5.55 1.30
CA GLN A 112 -15.87 -4.66 0.25
C GLN A 112 -14.65 -4.13 -0.50
N SER A 113 -14.53 -4.51 -1.77
CA SER A 113 -13.42 -4.07 -2.63
C SER A 113 -13.80 -2.81 -3.41
N HIS A 114 -12.82 -1.90 -3.52
CA HIS A 114 -12.95 -0.60 -4.19
C HIS A 114 -11.79 -0.41 -5.19
N PRO A 115 -11.88 -0.98 -6.41
CA PRO A 115 -10.87 -0.79 -7.45
C PRO A 115 -10.75 0.70 -7.85
N PRO A 116 -9.57 1.33 -7.70
CA PRO A 116 -9.42 2.77 -7.90
C PRO A 116 -9.81 3.27 -9.29
N HIS A 117 -9.51 2.51 -10.35
CA HIS A 117 -9.90 2.90 -11.72
C HIS A 117 -11.42 3.09 -11.92
N ALA A 118 -12.25 2.59 -10.98
CA ALA A 118 -13.70 2.72 -11.06
C ALA A 118 -14.25 3.98 -10.39
N TRP A 119 -13.49 4.64 -9.48
CA TRP A 119 -13.99 5.74 -8.66
C TRP A 119 -13.01 6.90 -8.49
N ALA A 120 -11.72 6.68 -8.73
CA ALA A 120 -10.67 7.69 -8.58
C ALA A 120 -10.16 8.18 -9.93
N ARG A 121 -9.76 9.46 -10.00
CA ARG A 121 -9.14 10.12 -11.14
C ARG A 121 -7.99 10.99 -10.66
N ASN A 122 -7.07 11.30 -11.56
CA ASN A 122 -5.89 12.10 -11.25
C ASN A 122 -4.96 11.43 -10.22
N LEU A 123 -3.87 12.07 -9.86
CA LEU A 123 -2.76 11.45 -9.13
C LEU A 123 -2.39 12.27 -7.88
N GLY A 124 -1.56 11.65 -7.04
CA GLY A 124 -1.05 12.28 -5.84
C GLY A 124 -2.05 12.25 -4.68
N PRO A 125 -1.74 12.89 -3.55
CA PRO A 125 -2.56 12.81 -2.34
C PRO A 125 -3.91 13.53 -2.45
N ASN A 126 -4.06 14.39 -3.46
CA ASN A 126 -5.28 15.16 -3.73
C ASN A 126 -6.01 14.65 -4.98
N PHE A 127 -5.87 13.36 -5.31
CA PHE A 127 -6.60 12.75 -6.43
C PHE A 127 -8.12 12.95 -6.28
N ASP A 128 -8.85 12.99 -7.39
CA ASP A 128 -10.30 13.14 -7.36
C ASP A 128 -11.01 11.80 -7.12
N GLY A 129 -12.15 11.85 -6.45
CA GLY A 129 -12.99 10.68 -6.17
C GLY A 129 -13.63 10.76 -4.77
N SER A 130 -14.82 10.18 -4.61
CA SER A 130 -15.51 10.17 -3.32
C SER A 130 -15.00 9.04 -2.43
N LEU A 131 -14.74 9.34 -1.16
CA LEU A 131 -14.46 8.34 -0.12
C LEU A 131 -15.72 7.81 0.57
N ASP A 132 -16.93 8.19 0.12
CA ASP A 132 -18.20 7.75 0.73
C ASP A 132 -18.33 6.22 0.78
N ALA A 133 -17.76 5.52 -0.19
CA ALA A 133 -17.73 4.06 -0.21
C ALA A 133 -16.99 3.43 0.99
N PHE A 134 -16.08 4.19 1.61
CA PHE A 134 -15.35 3.77 2.83
C PHE A 134 -16.00 4.26 4.12
N ALA A 135 -17.09 5.02 4.04
CA ALA A 135 -17.71 5.64 5.21
C ALA A 135 -18.40 4.63 6.15
N ALA A 136 -18.81 3.45 5.63
CA ALA A 136 -19.43 2.42 6.45
C ALA A 136 -18.48 1.96 7.57
N ASN A 137 -18.86 2.26 8.82
CA ASN A 137 -18.04 2.00 10.01
C ASN A 137 -18.61 0.81 10.78
N ASN A 138 -18.06 -0.39 10.50
CA ASN A 138 -18.43 -1.66 11.13
C ASN A 138 -17.18 -2.51 11.28
N SER A 139 -16.85 -2.95 12.50
CA SER A 139 -15.64 -3.75 12.78
C SER A 139 -15.57 -5.07 12.01
N ASN A 140 -16.70 -5.66 11.63
CA ASN A 140 -16.73 -6.89 10.81
C ASN A 140 -16.71 -6.64 9.31
N LEU A 141 -16.56 -5.38 8.87
CA LEU A 141 -16.44 -5.00 7.46
C LEU A 141 -15.03 -4.50 7.18
N VAL A 142 -14.31 -5.19 6.31
CA VAL A 142 -13.00 -4.78 5.81
C VAL A 142 -13.17 -4.14 4.44
N HIS A 143 -12.78 -2.87 4.32
CA HIS A 143 -12.65 -2.21 3.03
C HIS A 143 -11.28 -2.53 2.43
N VAL A 144 -11.24 -2.90 1.15
CA VAL A 144 -9.99 -3.20 0.44
C VAL A 144 -9.87 -2.33 -0.80
N SER A 145 -8.72 -1.69 -1.00
CA SER A 145 -8.35 -0.99 -2.23
C SER A 145 -6.84 -1.20 -2.51
N PHE A 146 -6.32 -0.64 -3.59
CA PHE A 146 -4.94 -0.92 -4.02
C PHE A 146 -4.37 0.19 -4.92
N GLY A 147 -3.05 0.24 -5.07
CA GLY A 147 -2.41 1.08 -6.08
C GLY A 147 -2.81 0.63 -7.48
N ASP A 148 -3.21 1.57 -8.36
CA ASP A 148 -3.81 1.22 -9.64
C ASP A 148 -3.46 2.23 -10.74
N VAL A 149 -3.71 1.89 -12.00
CA VAL A 149 -3.71 2.85 -13.10
C VAL A 149 -5.10 3.47 -13.21
N VAL A 150 -5.16 4.79 -13.01
CA VAL A 150 -6.40 5.57 -13.07
C VAL A 150 -6.39 6.52 -14.26
N ASP A 151 -7.56 7.03 -14.62
CA ASP A 151 -7.67 8.06 -15.63
C ASP A 151 -7.14 9.39 -15.08
N VAL A 152 -6.47 10.15 -15.96
CA VAL A 152 -5.90 11.48 -15.65
C VAL A 152 -6.41 12.46 -16.71
N ASP A 153 -6.77 13.65 -16.26
CA ASP A 153 -7.27 14.69 -17.14
C ASP A 153 -6.15 15.26 -18.05
N GLY A 154 -6.55 15.76 -19.20
CA GLY A 154 -5.62 16.35 -20.19
C GLY A 154 -4.85 15.32 -21.00
N ASP A 155 -3.67 15.70 -21.46
CA ASP A 155 -2.87 14.92 -22.42
C ASP A 155 -2.29 13.63 -21.82
N ALA A 156 -2.15 13.56 -20.49
CA ALA A 156 -1.65 12.37 -19.81
C ALA A 156 -2.59 11.17 -19.90
N ARG A 157 -3.91 11.39 -19.94
CA ARG A 157 -5.00 10.41 -20.07
C ARG A 157 -5.07 9.36 -18.97
N PHE A 158 -3.96 8.84 -18.49
CA PHE A 158 -3.85 7.85 -17.41
C PHE A 158 -2.54 8.07 -16.63
N GLY A 159 -2.49 7.46 -15.46
CA GLY A 159 -1.29 7.46 -14.61
C GLY A 159 -1.44 6.51 -13.44
N ILE A 160 -0.39 6.39 -12.64
CA ILE A 160 -0.36 5.46 -11.50
C ILE A 160 -0.76 6.21 -10.23
N LEU A 161 -1.92 5.86 -9.68
CA LEU A 161 -2.32 6.27 -8.34
C LEU A 161 -1.68 5.32 -7.32
N SER A 162 -0.76 5.86 -6.54
CA SER A 162 -0.01 5.07 -5.57
C SER A 162 -0.89 4.63 -4.39
N GLY A 163 -0.67 3.43 -3.89
CA GLY A 163 -1.26 3.02 -2.61
C GLY A 163 -0.83 3.90 -1.44
N ASP A 164 0.32 4.59 -1.51
CA ASP A 164 0.75 5.56 -0.50
C ASP A 164 -0.08 6.85 -0.54
N ASP A 165 -0.51 7.30 -1.72
CA ASP A 165 -1.46 8.41 -1.87
C ASP A 165 -2.86 8.04 -1.35
N LEU A 166 -3.31 6.82 -1.65
CA LEU A 166 -4.60 6.30 -1.16
C LEU A 166 -4.64 6.26 0.37
N VAL A 167 -3.63 5.66 1.03
CA VAL A 167 -3.64 5.60 2.50
C VAL A 167 -3.53 6.97 3.14
N ALA A 168 -2.77 7.90 2.54
CA ALA A 168 -2.67 9.26 3.05
C ALA A 168 -4.02 9.96 3.02
N ARG A 169 -4.69 9.99 1.87
CA ARG A 169 -5.99 10.66 1.73
C ARG A 169 -7.06 9.99 2.59
N ILE A 170 -7.14 8.66 2.61
CA ILE A 170 -8.08 7.93 3.46
C ILE A 170 -7.86 8.26 4.94
N SER A 171 -6.61 8.32 5.39
CA SER A 171 -6.28 8.61 6.79
C SER A 171 -6.56 10.07 7.18
N LEU A 172 -6.47 11.01 6.23
CA LEU A 172 -6.70 12.43 6.48
C LEU A 172 -8.18 12.82 6.43
N GLU A 173 -8.98 12.19 5.57
CA GLU A 173 -10.34 12.63 5.30
C GLU A 173 -11.43 11.78 5.97
N LEU A 174 -11.16 10.48 6.24
CA LEU A 174 -12.14 9.65 6.95
C LEU A 174 -12.10 9.93 8.47
N PRO A 175 -13.25 9.99 9.11
CA PRO A 175 -13.31 10.17 10.56
C PRO A 175 -12.81 8.92 11.31
N ASP A 176 -12.38 9.13 12.55
CA ASP A 176 -12.05 8.09 13.54
C ASP A 176 -10.87 7.18 13.14
N ILE A 177 -10.01 7.61 12.20
CA ILE A 177 -8.74 6.91 11.91
C ILE A 177 -7.75 7.20 13.03
N GLU A 178 -7.36 6.16 13.78
CA GLU A 178 -6.40 6.27 14.87
C GLU A 178 -4.97 6.00 14.43
N SER A 179 -4.80 5.10 13.46
CA SER A 179 -3.47 4.68 13.03
C SER A 179 -3.41 4.31 11.54
N LEU A 180 -2.28 4.67 10.93
CA LEU A 180 -1.83 4.20 9.62
C LEU A 180 -0.60 3.30 9.81
N ILE A 181 -0.68 2.05 9.35
CA ILE A 181 0.38 1.07 9.49
C ILE A 181 0.85 0.62 8.10
N PHE A 182 2.12 0.81 7.81
CA PHE A 182 2.76 0.28 6.62
C PHE A 182 3.42 -1.07 6.94
N ALA A 183 2.84 -2.17 6.49
CA ALA A 183 3.46 -3.49 6.52
C ALA A 183 4.44 -3.62 5.34
N MET A 184 5.73 -3.66 5.66
CA MET A 184 6.83 -3.72 4.70
C MET A 184 7.47 -5.11 4.68
N GLY A 185 8.18 -5.46 3.61
CA GLY A 185 8.99 -6.67 3.53
C GLY A 185 10.49 -6.41 3.72
N GLY A 186 11.20 -7.39 4.24
CA GLY A 186 12.66 -7.42 4.27
C GLY A 186 13.35 -6.57 5.35
N VAL A 187 12.62 -5.70 6.04
CA VAL A 187 13.18 -4.80 7.07
C VAL A 187 12.17 -4.53 8.18
N ASP A 188 12.67 -4.30 9.39
CA ASP A 188 11.82 -4.02 10.56
C ASP A 188 11.22 -2.61 10.59
N GLY A 189 11.83 -1.68 9.85
CA GLY A 189 11.44 -0.28 9.78
C GLY A 189 12.47 0.51 8.99
N LEU A 190 12.65 1.80 9.28
CA LEU A 190 13.71 2.61 8.70
C LEU A 190 15.06 2.25 9.30
N LEU A 191 16.08 2.22 8.48
CA LEU A 191 17.44 1.89 8.87
C LEU A 191 18.38 3.08 8.65
N ARG A 192 19.42 3.18 9.47
CA ARG A 192 20.51 4.16 9.30
C ARG A 192 21.54 3.77 8.25
N VAL A 193 21.59 2.48 7.91
CA VAL A 193 22.55 1.89 6.98
C VAL A 193 21.83 0.92 6.03
N PRO A 194 22.47 0.53 4.91
CA PRO A 194 21.87 -0.43 3.97
C PRO A 194 21.45 -1.75 4.66
N PRO A 195 20.30 -2.34 4.28
CA PRO A 195 19.75 -3.53 4.94
C PRO A 195 20.72 -4.72 5.07
N HIS A 196 21.57 -4.92 4.06
CA HIS A 196 22.51 -6.07 4.03
C HIS A 196 23.69 -5.95 5.01
N VAL A 197 23.90 -4.80 5.62
CA VAL A 197 24.93 -4.56 6.66
C VAL A 197 24.33 -4.13 7.99
N ALA A 198 23.01 -3.92 8.05
CA ALA A 198 22.31 -3.41 9.23
C ALA A 198 22.36 -4.39 10.39
N GLN A 199 22.50 -3.87 11.59
CA GLN A 199 22.41 -4.56 12.88
C GLN A 199 21.17 -4.06 13.63
N ASP A 200 20.84 -4.68 14.75
CA ASP A 200 19.64 -4.34 15.54
C ASP A 200 19.56 -2.87 15.99
N ASN A 201 20.71 -2.25 16.29
CA ASN A 201 20.83 -0.85 16.70
C ASN A 201 20.77 0.16 15.54
N ASP A 202 20.74 -0.31 14.29
CA ASP A 202 20.59 0.56 13.12
C ASP A 202 19.13 0.84 12.78
N LEU A 203 18.16 0.21 13.47
CA LEU A 203 16.75 0.53 13.35
C LEU A 203 16.49 1.94 13.95
N ILE A 204 15.78 2.76 13.17
CA ILE A 204 15.28 4.05 13.62
C ILE A 204 13.89 3.80 14.23
N GLU A 205 13.80 3.79 15.56
CA GLU A 205 12.53 3.52 16.24
C GLU A 205 11.55 4.70 16.12
N GLU A 206 12.07 5.93 16.13
CA GLU A 206 11.30 7.16 15.90
C GLU A 206 11.98 7.98 14.79
N TRP A 207 11.20 8.38 13.80
CA TRP A 207 11.69 9.19 12.69
C TRP A 207 10.96 10.53 12.62
N SER A 208 11.73 11.59 12.41
CA SER A 208 11.25 12.93 12.05
C SER A 208 12.10 13.47 10.88
N PRO A 209 11.72 14.59 10.24
CA PRO A 209 12.47 15.15 9.11
C PRO A 209 13.95 15.47 9.38
N GLU A 210 14.34 15.62 10.65
CA GLU A 210 15.72 15.88 11.05
C GLU A 210 16.57 14.60 11.16
N VAL A 211 15.95 13.42 11.07
CA VAL A 211 16.63 12.13 11.19
C VAL A 211 16.95 11.59 9.80
N ASP A 212 18.24 11.49 9.49
CA ASP A 212 18.69 10.84 8.25
C ASP A 212 18.42 9.34 8.29
N TYR A 213 18.01 8.79 7.16
CA TYR A 213 17.80 7.37 6.96
C TYR A 213 18.43 6.89 5.64
N GLU A 214 18.71 5.60 5.57
CA GLU A 214 19.24 4.99 4.36
C GLU A 214 18.15 4.87 3.30
N GLY A 215 18.31 5.63 2.21
CA GLY A 215 17.35 5.69 1.10
C GLY A 215 17.43 4.53 0.11
N LEU A 216 18.40 3.60 0.23
CA LEU A 216 18.61 2.46 -0.67
C LEU A 216 17.54 1.36 -0.60
N HIS A 217 16.46 1.57 0.15
CA HIS A 217 15.24 0.78 -0.01
C HIS A 217 14.55 1.03 -1.37
N GLN A 218 15.12 1.87 -2.23
CA GLN A 218 14.65 2.07 -3.59
C GLN A 218 15.06 0.86 -4.43
N SER A 219 14.10 -0.03 -4.68
CA SER A 219 14.31 -0.98 -5.77
C SER A 219 14.24 -0.22 -7.09
N ASP A 220 15.14 -0.47 -8.03
CA ASP A 220 15.12 0.07 -9.41
C ASP A 220 13.81 -0.22 -10.16
N ILE A 221 12.94 -1.02 -9.57
CA ILE A 221 11.65 -1.47 -10.10
C ILE A 221 10.48 -0.59 -9.58
N ASP A 222 10.68 0.19 -8.49
CA ASP A 222 9.58 0.98 -7.91
C ASP A 222 9.29 2.25 -8.71
N VAL A 223 8.24 2.19 -9.52
CA VAL A 223 7.74 3.32 -10.34
C VAL A 223 6.87 4.30 -9.54
N THR A 224 6.66 4.04 -8.24
CA THR A 224 5.73 4.80 -7.39
C THR A 224 6.40 5.65 -6.31
N GLY A 225 7.75 5.72 -6.30
CA GLY A 225 8.51 6.59 -5.38
C GLY A 225 9.04 5.95 -4.10
N GLY A 226 8.88 4.63 -3.94
CA GLY A 226 9.55 3.82 -2.92
C GLY A 226 9.36 4.27 -1.48
N ILE A 227 10.42 4.11 -0.68
CA ILE A 227 10.41 4.45 0.75
C ILE A 227 10.22 5.96 0.98
N GLY A 228 10.77 6.81 0.11
CA GLY A 228 10.66 8.26 0.23
C GLY A 228 9.22 8.75 0.12
N LEU A 229 8.44 8.27 -0.85
CA LEU A 229 7.02 8.63 -0.96
C LEU A 229 6.26 8.17 0.28
N LYS A 230 6.49 6.94 0.75
CA LYS A 230 5.86 6.38 1.93
C LYS A 230 6.10 7.24 3.18
N ILE A 231 7.34 7.66 3.41
CA ILE A 231 7.71 8.51 4.55
C ILE A 231 7.03 9.87 4.42
N ASN A 232 7.10 10.51 3.24
CA ASN A 232 6.47 11.80 3.00
C ASN A 232 4.95 11.76 3.24
N ARG A 233 4.25 10.71 2.79
CA ARG A 233 2.82 10.53 3.02
C ARG A 233 2.52 10.19 4.49
N GLY A 234 3.35 9.34 5.10
CA GLY A 234 3.25 9.03 6.53
C GLY A 234 3.41 10.26 7.40
N HIS A 235 4.41 11.10 7.13
CA HIS A 235 4.64 12.34 7.86
C HIS A 235 3.46 13.32 7.74
N LEU A 236 2.92 13.49 6.52
CA LEU A 236 1.73 14.32 6.31
C LEU A 236 0.55 13.82 7.17
N VAL A 237 0.36 12.52 7.27
CA VAL A 237 -0.68 11.90 8.09
C VAL A 237 -0.38 12.08 9.58
N ALA A 238 0.87 11.90 10.02
CA ALA A 238 1.27 12.11 11.42
C ALA A 238 1.01 13.54 11.88
N GLN A 239 1.26 14.54 11.03
CA GLN A 239 0.96 15.96 11.32
C GLN A 239 -0.53 16.23 11.57
N SER A 240 -1.44 15.38 11.11
CA SER A 240 -2.88 15.48 11.40
C SER A 240 -3.30 14.88 12.76
N GLY A 241 -2.35 14.26 13.48
CA GLY A 241 -2.58 13.62 14.77
C GLY A 241 -2.91 12.12 14.68
N VAL A 242 -2.87 11.52 13.49
CA VAL A 242 -2.99 10.08 13.28
C VAL A 242 -1.62 9.42 13.56
N SER A 243 -1.60 8.35 14.34
CA SER A 243 -0.35 7.61 14.62
C SER A 243 0.11 6.87 13.34
N VAL A 244 1.39 6.96 12.99
CA VAL A 244 1.93 6.34 11.76
C VAL A 244 3.11 5.44 12.07
N HIS A 245 3.05 4.20 11.56
CA HIS A 245 4.04 3.19 11.87
C HIS A 245 4.49 2.40 10.64
N LEU A 246 5.78 2.06 10.61
CA LEU A 246 6.37 1.11 9.66
C LEU A 246 6.69 -0.18 10.41
N VAL A 247 6.15 -1.30 9.95
CA VAL A 247 6.27 -2.61 10.61
C VAL A 247 6.70 -3.66 9.59
N ASN A 248 7.55 -4.59 9.98
CA ASN A 248 7.88 -5.75 9.16
C ASN A 248 6.66 -6.69 9.06
N GLY A 249 6.06 -6.74 7.88
CA GLY A 249 4.89 -7.57 7.60
C GLY A 249 5.20 -9.07 7.47
N GLU A 250 6.47 -9.46 7.44
CA GLU A 250 6.89 -10.87 7.56
C GLU A 250 6.70 -11.39 9.01
N HIS A 251 6.58 -10.46 9.97
CA HIS A 251 6.26 -10.72 11.36
C HIS A 251 4.94 -10.04 11.76
N PRO A 252 3.79 -10.47 11.19
CA PRO A 252 2.54 -9.71 11.27
C PRO A 252 1.97 -9.63 12.69
N SER A 253 2.37 -10.51 13.64
CA SER A 253 2.03 -10.40 15.06
C SER A 253 2.47 -9.06 15.68
N ARG A 254 3.51 -8.41 15.16
CA ARG A 254 3.96 -7.08 15.60
C ARG A 254 2.91 -5.99 15.33
N ILE A 255 2.09 -6.16 14.27
CA ILE A 255 0.99 -5.26 13.96
C ILE A 255 -0.10 -5.40 15.05
N LEU A 256 -0.40 -6.62 15.46
CA LEU A 256 -1.35 -6.85 16.54
C LEU A 256 -0.84 -6.27 17.86
N SER A 257 0.42 -6.55 18.24
CA SER A 257 1.04 -5.99 19.44
C SER A 257 0.99 -4.46 19.46
N LEU A 258 1.30 -3.81 18.32
CA LEU A 258 1.18 -2.36 18.17
C LEU A 258 -0.24 -1.87 18.46
N VAL A 259 -1.25 -2.51 17.86
CA VAL A 259 -2.66 -2.10 17.96
C VAL A 259 -3.24 -2.36 19.36
N THR A 260 -2.76 -3.40 20.05
CA THR A 260 -3.17 -3.74 21.44
C THR A 260 -2.37 -3.00 22.52
N GLY A 261 -1.34 -2.22 22.14
CA GLY A 261 -0.49 -1.47 23.08
C GLY A 261 0.57 -2.33 23.77
N GLU A 262 0.90 -3.48 23.20
CA GLU A 262 2.00 -4.33 23.64
C GLU A 262 3.34 -3.87 23.04
N ALA A 263 4.46 -4.42 23.54
CA ALA A 263 5.78 -4.16 22.96
C ALA A 263 5.85 -4.67 21.52
N TRP A 264 6.29 -3.82 20.61
CA TRP A 264 6.45 -4.13 19.19
C TRP A 264 7.78 -3.58 18.67
N ARG A 265 8.17 -3.95 17.45
CA ARG A 265 9.40 -3.51 16.80
C ARG A 265 9.10 -2.93 15.43
N GLY A 266 9.59 -1.71 15.17
CA GLY A 266 9.40 -0.98 13.93
C GLY A 266 9.79 0.49 14.06
N THR A 267 9.29 1.34 13.17
CA THR A 267 9.52 2.79 13.20
C THR A 267 8.19 3.54 13.37
N THR A 268 8.15 4.47 14.31
CA THR A 268 7.08 5.47 14.41
C THR A 268 7.50 6.71 13.62
N ILE A 269 6.61 7.19 12.74
CA ILE A 269 6.80 8.48 12.04
C ILE A 269 6.17 9.57 12.90
N LEU A 270 6.99 10.53 13.34
CA LEU A 270 6.57 11.66 14.14
C LEU A 270 6.00 12.81 13.26
N PRO A 271 5.18 13.70 13.84
CA PRO A 271 4.64 14.90 13.17
C PRO A 271 5.72 15.85 12.67
#